data_50225189103934f3603c5f3233b07e6e
#
_entry.id   50225189103934f3603c5f3233b07e6e
#
_cell.length_a   1.000
_cell.length_b   1.000
_cell.length_c   1.000
_cell.angle_alpha   90.00
_cell.angle_beta   90.00
_cell.angle_gamma   90.00
#
_symmetry.space_group_name_H-M   'P 1'
#
loop_
_entity.id
_entity.type
_entity.pdbx_description
1 polymer ?
#
loop_
_entity_poly.entity_id
_entity_poly.type
_entity_poly.pdbx_seq_one_letter_code
_entity_poly.pdbx_strand_id
1 'polypeptide(L)'
;LNKANAAKKAAVAAGTSPKAGGAAAQVNKLTRLVVWLSVAVVALLVALIIAFVFLTRTHREVIAATPDGRLIPIVPLDKPYVSDARVLGYVDECARMVFSHDFLHWRTTLQGSKTCFTEKGGDAVEEALAPWVKDIVDRELTMSVSLSDTPVIAKRGEFDGKFAWRVQAPISLFRRGTKVSDMPRPFILHVVVRRVGLDQNPRGIAIDSLQLVPDSSRN
;
A
#
# COMPACT_ATOMS: atom_id res chain seq x y z
N LEU A 1 -94.80 48.71 -7.22
CA LEU A 1 -94.18 47.58 -7.95
C LEU A 1 -92.68 47.45 -7.75
N ASN A 2 -92.04 48.07 -6.68
CA ASN A 2 -90.59 48.10 -6.58
C ASN A 2 -90.04 47.70 -5.21
N LYS A 3 -90.77 47.05 -4.34
CA LYS A 3 -90.35 46.53 -3.05
C LYS A 3 -90.19 44.97 -2.99
N ALA A 4 -90.76 44.28 -3.95
CA ALA A 4 -90.67 42.80 -3.97
C ALA A 4 -89.37 42.29 -4.60
N ASN A 5 -88.68 43.06 -5.46
CA ASN A 5 -87.44 42.68 -6.10
C ASN A 5 -86.14 42.86 -5.29
N ALA A 6 -86.26 43.75 -4.26
CA ALA A 6 -85.09 43.97 -3.37
C ALA A 6 -84.90 42.82 -2.34
N ALA A 7 -85.96 42.18 -1.91
CA ALA A 7 -85.90 41.11 -0.92
C ALA A 7 -85.43 39.78 -1.52
N LYS A 8 -85.60 39.57 -2.82
CA LYS A 8 -85.19 38.36 -3.47
C LYS A 8 -83.70 38.33 -3.87
N LYS A 9 -83.12 39.56 -3.95
CA LYS A 9 -81.67 39.70 -4.25
C LYS A 9 -80.77 39.60 -3.00
N ALA A 10 -81.36 39.81 -1.81
CA ALA A 10 -80.66 39.67 -0.55
C ALA A 10 -80.60 38.22 -0.03
N ALA A 11 -81.49 37.36 -0.48
CA ALA A 11 -81.59 35.99 -0.02
C ALA A 11 -80.67 35.03 -0.80
N VAL A 12 -80.11 35.45 -1.93
CA VAL A 12 -79.15 34.60 -2.74
C VAL A 12 -77.70 34.84 -2.39
N ALA A 13 -77.40 35.86 -1.57
CA ALA A 13 -76.01 36.21 -1.18
C ALA A 13 -75.54 35.56 0.15
N ALA A 14 -76.41 34.75 0.79
CA ALA A 14 -76.05 34.06 2.05
C ALA A 14 -75.87 32.52 1.86
N GLY A 15 -75.34 32.12 0.74
CA GLY A 15 -74.84 30.75 0.53
C GLY A 15 -73.43 30.61 1.11
N THR A 16 -73.38 30.48 2.41
CA THR A 16 -72.19 30.14 3.15
C THR A 16 -71.59 28.86 2.63
N SER A 17 -70.40 28.94 2.04
CA SER A 17 -69.50 27.83 1.86
C SER A 17 -68.44 27.87 2.98
N PRO A 18 -68.61 27.16 4.06
CA PRO A 18 -67.57 27.01 5.06
C PRO A 18 -67.27 25.55 5.23
N LYS A 19 -66.36 24.99 4.46
CA LYS A 19 -65.65 23.75 4.85
C LYS A 19 -64.49 23.38 3.92
N ALA A 20 -64.20 24.13 2.89
CA ALA A 20 -63.10 23.83 1.97
C ALA A 20 -61.72 24.11 2.58
N GLY A 21 -61.57 25.05 3.51
CA GLY A 21 -60.30 25.42 4.14
C GLY A 21 -59.73 24.40 5.14
N GLY A 22 -60.62 23.67 5.82
CA GLY A 22 -60.23 22.65 6.80
C GLY A 22 -59.69 21.37 6.16
N ALA A 23 -60.31 20.97 5.08
CA ALA A 23 -59.91 19.76 4.33
C ALA A 23 -58.54 19.97 3.64
N ALA A 24 -58.32 21.12 3.02
CA ALA A 24 -57.03 21.46 2.40
C ALA A 24 -55.87 21.58 3.43
N ALA A 25 -56.13 22.11 4.62
CA ALA A 25 -55.14 22.18 5.69
C ALA A 25 -54.83 20.78 6.27
N GLN A 26 -55.78 19.86 6.35
CA GLN A 26 -55.58 18.49 6.78
C GLN A 26 -54.84 17.67 5.71
N VAL A 27 -55.14 17.84 4.43
CA VAL A 27 -54.41 17.21 3.34
C VAL A 27 -52.97 17.64 3.31
N ASN A 28 -52.67 18.93 3.49
CA ASN A 28 -51.28 19.45 3.55
C ASN A 28 -50.50 18.92 4.76
N LYS A 29 -51.14 18.72 5.91
CA LYS A 29 -50.52 18.07 7.08
C LYS A 29 -50.20 16.60 6.83
N LEU A 30 -51.11 15.86 6.27
CA LEU A 30 -50.94 14.45 5.90
C LEU A 30 -49.85 14.29 4.84
N THR A 31 -49.82 15.13 3.81
CA THR A 31 -48.79 15.11 2.77
C THR A 31 -47.39 15.37 3.36
N ARG A 32 -47.25 16.36 4.25
CA ARG A 32 -46.01 16.64 4.95
C ARG A 32 -45.57 15.45 5.82
N LEU A 33 -46.50 14.81 6.52
CA LEU A 33 -46.24 13.64 7.36
C LEU A 33 -45.75 12.46 6.52
N VAL A 34 -46.34 12.19 5.37
CA VAL A 34 -45.94 11.14 4.42
C VAL A 34 -44.54 11.44 3.84
N VAL A 35 -44.28 12.69 3.47
CA VAL A 35 -42.95 13.09 2.98
C VAL A 35 -41.89 12.91 4.06
N TRP A 36 -42.15 13.32 5.28
CA TRP A 36 -41.21 13.14 6.39
C TRP A 36 -40.95 11.64 6.70
N LEU A 37 -42.02 10.82 6.63
CA LEU A 37 -41.90 9.40 6.86
C LEU A 37 -41.10 8.72 5.74
N SER A 38 -41.33 9.10 4.47
CA SER A 38 -40.54 8.56 3.35
C SER A 38 -39.05 8.94 3.42
N VAL A 39 -38.73 10.17 3.81
CA VAL A 39 -37.36 10.62 4.05
C VAL A 39 -36.69 9.82 5.18
N ALA A 40 -37.42 9.59 6.28
CA ALA A 40 -36.93 8.79 7.40
C ALA A 40 -36.63 7.33 6.99
N VAL A 41 -37.50 6.71 6.19
CA VAL A 41 -37.29 5.36 5.67
C VAL A 41 -36.06 5.29 4.76
N VAL A 42 -35.88 6.26 3.86
CA VAL A 42 -34.70 6.31 2.98
C VAL A 42 -33.41 6.50 3.80
N ALA A 43 -33.43 7.40 4.80
CA ALA A 43 -32.28 7.59 5.68
C ALA A 43 -31.92 6.31 6.45
N LEU A 44 -32.92 5.58 6.91
CA LEU A 44 -32.73 4.30 7.63
C LEU A 44 -32.15 3.22 6.72
N LEU A 45 -32.60 3.12 5.47
CA LEU A 45 -32.04 2.22 4.46
C LEU A 45 -30.59 2.54 4.14
N VAL A 46 -30.25 3.82 3.98
CA VAL A 46 -28.88 4.25 3.74
C VAL A 46 -27.98 3.90 4.95
N ALA A 47 -28.45 4.16 6.17
CA ALA A 47 -27.72 3.78 7.38
C ALA A 47 -27.50 2.27 7.48
N LEU A 48 -28.48 1.47 7.09
CA LEU A 48 -28.40 0.00 7.08
C LEU A 48 -27.42 -0.51 6.04
N ILE A 49 -27.36 0.11 4.86
CA ILE A 49 -26.37 -0.21 3.82
C ILE A 49 -24.95 0.13 4.30
N ILE A 50 -24.77 1.30 4.93
CA ILE A 50 -23.48 1.70 5.48
C ILE A 50 -23.05 0.72 6.58
N ALA A 51 -23.94 0.37 7.51
CA ALA A 51 -23.67 -0.62 8.55
C ALA A 51 -23.30 -1.98 7.96
N PHE A 52 -24.02 -2.44 6.93
CA PHE A 52 -23.74 -3.69 6.25
C PHE A 52 -22.36 -3.70 5.59
N VAL A 53 -21.98 -2.60 4.90
CA VAL A 53 -20.64 -2.45 4.31
C VAL A 53 -19.55 -2.44 5.40
N PHE A 54 -19.80 -1.80 6.54
CA PHE A 54 -18.88 -1.83 7.67
C PHE A 54 -18.73 -3.23 8.30
N LEU A 55 -19.83 -3.97 8.46
CA LEU A 55 -19.80 -5.33 9.00
C LEU A 55 -19.13 -6.34 8.02
N THR A 56 -19.31 -6.15 6.71
CA THR A 56 -18.68 -7.04 5.72
C THR A 56 -17.19 -6.75 5.48
N ARG A 57 -16.69 -5.62 5.96
CA ARG A 57 -15.26 -5.30 6.01
C ARG A 57 -14.51 -5.95 7.19
N THR A 58 -15.14 -6.89 7.88
CA THR A 58 -14.44 -7.68 8.89
C THR A 58 -13.26 -8.42 8.26
N HIS A 59 -12.06 -8.11 8.71
CA HIS A 59 -10.83 -8.80 8.37
C HIS A 59 -11.03 -10.31 8.61
N ARG A 60 -11.09 -11.07 7.52
CA ARG A 60 -11.01 -12.53 7.62
C ARG A 60 -9.56 -12.85 7.96
N GLU A 61 -9.27 -13.17 9.20
CA GLU A 61 -8.02 -13.83 9.55
C GLU A 61 -8.03 -15.21 8.91
N VAL A 62 -7.26 -15.35 7.83
CA VAL A 62 -7.08 -16.63 7.18
C VAL A 62 -6.06 -17.41 8.03
N ILE A 63 -6.52 -18.46 8.69
CA ILE A 63 -5.69 -19.36 9.46
C ILE A 63 -5.37 -20.56 8.56
N ALA A 64 -4.08 -20.76 8.23
CA ALA A 64 -3.65 -22.00 7.59
C ALA A 64 -3.31 -23.03 8.65
N ALA A 65 -3.83 -24.24 8.49
CA ALA A 65 -3.39 -25.40 9.25
C ALA A 65 -2.24 -26.08 8.51
N THR A 66 -1.11 -26.28 9.18
CA THR A 66 -0.06 -27.16 8.66
C THR A 66 -0.50 -28.63 8.77
N PRO A 67 0.09 -29.54 7.97
CA PRO A 67 -0.18 -30.97 8.10
C PRO A 67 -0.01 -31.52 9.50
N ASP A 68 0.81 -30.87 10.34
CA ASP A 68 1.07 -31.23 11.74
C ASP A 68 0.03 -30.62 12.70
N GLY A 69 -1.07 -30.05 12.21
CA GLY A 69 -2.16 -29.49 13.02
C GLY A 69 -1.82 -28.18 13.76
N ARG A 70 -0.68 -27.54 13.46
CA ARG A 70 -0.33 -26.23 14.03
C ARG A 70 -1.05 -25.13 13.27
N LEU A 71 -1.76 -24.28 13.99
CA LEU A 71 -2.41 -23.09 13.44
C LEU A 71 -1.34 -21.99 13.28
N ILE A 72 -1.00 -21.65 12.04
CA ILE A 72 -0.13 -20.51 11.75
C ILE A 72 -1.02 -19.36 11.29
N PRO A 73 -1.04 -18.23 12.02
CA PRO A 73 -1.77 -17.05 11.55
C PRO A 73 -1.12 -16.56 10.26
N ILE A 74 -1.86 -16.57 9.15
CA ILE A 74 -1.42 -15.97 7.90
C ILE A 74 -1.59 -14.46 8.05
N VAL A 75 -0.48 -13.75 8.26
CA VAL A 75 -0.50 -12.29 8.27
C VAL A 75 -0.66 -11.81 6.83
N PRO A 76 -1.73 -11.04 6.51
CA PRO A 76 -1.95 -10.49 5.17
C PRO A 76 -0.73 -9.71 4.66
N LEU A 77 -0.53 -9.68 3.33
CA LEU A 77 0.65 -9.04 2.71
C LEU A 77 0.63 -7.50 2.81
N ASP A 78 -0.51 -6.91 3.11
CA ASP A 78 -0.70 -5.48 3.37
C ASP A 78 -0.24 -5.03 4.77
N LYS A 79 0.06 -6.00 5.67
CA LYS A 79 0.52 -5.72 7.03
C LYS A 79 1.99 -6.07 7.24
N PRO A 80 2.71 -5.35 8.11
CA PRO A 80 4.07 -5.71 8.46
C PRO A 80 4.10 -7.05 9.18
N TYR A 81 4.92 -7.97 8.72
CA TYR A 81 5.12 -9.30 9.33
C TYR A 81 6.43 -9.37 10.11
N VAL A 82 7.41 -8.58 9.72
CA VAL A 82 8.75 -8.57 10.30
C VAL A 82 9.04 -7.22 10.97
N SER A 83 9.89 -7.23 11.98
CA SER A 83 10.35 -6.00 12.64
C SER A 83 11.26 -5.18 11.72
N ASP A 84 11.29 -3.87 11.95
CA ASP A 84 12.16 -2.94 11.22
C ASP A 84 13.63 -3.37 11.30
N ALA A 85 14.10 -3.80 12.48
CA ALA A 85 15.46 -4.30 12.67
C ALA A 85 15.78 -5.51 11.76
N ARG A 86 14.82 -6.41 11.57
CA ARG A 86 14.98 -7.57 10.68
C ARG A 86 15.04 -7.14 9.22
N VAL A 87 14.28 -6.12 8.82
CA VAL A 87 14.35 -5.55 7.47
C VAL A 87 15.71 -4.92 7.22
N LEU A 88 16.23 -4.13 8.16
CA LEU A 88 17.55 -3.52 8.04
C LEU A 88 18.69 -4.56 7.96
N GLY A 89 18.64 -5.59 8.81
CA GLY A 89 19.58 -6.71 8.75
C GLY A 89 19.51 -7.49 7.44
N TYR A 90 18.30 -7.65 6.87
CA TYR A 90 18.10 -8.28 5.57
C TYR A 90 18.75 -7.45 4.45
N VAL A 91 18.59 -6.12 4.48
CA VAL A 91 19.21 -5.22 3.49
C VAL A 91 20.74 -5.28 3.58
N ASP A 92 21.33 -5.31 4.79
CA ASP A 92 22.78 -5.46 4.96
C ASP A 92 23.29 -6.78 4.37
N GLU A 93 22.66 -7.90 4.72
CA GLU A 93 23.02 -9.23 4.21
C GLU A 93 22.93 -9.28 2.68
N CYS A 94 21.83 -8.78 2.11
CA CYS A 94 21.64 -8.77 0.67
C CYS A 94 22.60 -7.82 -0.05
N ALA A 95 22.91 -6.66 0.53
CA ALA A 95 23.91 -5.74 -0.03
C ALA A 95 25.28 -6.42 -0.13
N ARG A 96 25.68 -7.18 0.89
CA ARG A 96 26.92 -7.96 0.85
C ARG A 96 26.90 -9.03 -0.24
N MET A 97 25.79 -9.76 -0.40
CA MET A 97 25.67 -10.77 -1.46
C MET A 97 25.70 -10.15 -2.87
N VAL A 98 25.06 -9.00 -3.05
CA VAL A 98 24.94 -8.33 -4.35
C VAL A 98 26.23 -7.65 -4.80
N PHE A 99 27.05 -7.15 -3.87
CA PHE A 99 28.25 -6.36 -4.20
C PHE A 99 29.56 -7.05 -3.79
N SER A 100 29.53 -8.36 -3.48
CA SER A 100 30.76 -9.12 -3.20
C SER A 100 30.95 -10.19 -4.25
N HIS A 101 31.74 -9.87 -5.25
CA HIS A 101 32.07 -10.75 -6.37
C HIS A 101 33.55 -10.78 -6.63
N ASP A 102 34.06 -11.94 -7.03
CA ASP A 102 35.41 -12.10 -7.55
C ASP A 102 35.37 -12.56 -9.02
N PHE A 103 36.44 -12.36 -9.74
CA PHE A 103 36.54 -12.69 -11.17
C PHE A 103 36.46 -14.18 -11.48
N LEU A 104 36.66 -15.08 -10.51
CA LEU A 104 36.57 -16.53 -10.68
C LEU A 104 35.15 -17.07 -10.43
N HIS A 105 34.49 -16.57 -9.36
CA HIS A 105 33.21 -17.13 -8.86
C HIS A 105 32.00 -16.22 -9.07
N TRP A 106 32.12 -15.15 -9.84
CA TRP A 106 31.06 -14.17 -10.02
C TRP A 106 29.70 -14.76 -10.44
N ARG A 107 29.71 -15.84 -11.26
CA ARG A 107 28.45 -16.49 -11.69
C ARG A 107 27.70 -17.08 -10.51
N THR A 108 28.40 -17.80 -9.64
CA THR A 108 27.81 -18.46 -8.47
C THR A 108 27.32 -17.42 -7.45
N THR A 109 28.14 -16.39 -7.21
CA THR A 109 27.76 -15.33 -6.24
C THR A 109 26.62 -14.46 -6.76
N LEU A 110 26.58 -14.15 -8.05
CA LEU A 110 25.47 -13.41 -8.68
C LEU A 110 24.19 -14.24 -8.64
N GLN A 111 24.24 -15.53 -8.96
CA GLN A 111 23.09 -16.41 -8.86
C GLN A 111 22.58 -16.52 -7.42
N GLY A 112 23.48 -16.62 -6.44
CA GLY A 112 23.12 -16.64 -5.02
C GLY A 112 22.43 -15.36 -4.55
N SER A 113 22.84 -14.21 -5.07
CA SER A 113 22.23 -12.92 -4.71
C SER A 113 20.78 -12.77 -5.17
N LYS A 114 20.35 -13.50 -6.20
CA LYS A 114 18.95 -13.49 -6.68
C LYS A 114 17.95 -13.93 -5.61
N THR A 115 18.36 -14.72 -4.64
CA THR A 115 17.50 -15.16 -3.52
C THR A 115 17.03 -14.00 -2.64
N CYS A 116 17.70 -12.86 -2.71
CA CYS A 116 17.30 -11.63 -2.02
C CYS A 116 16.16 -10.88 -2.69
N PHE A 117 15.85 -11.16 -3.93
CA PHE A 117 14.98 -10.34 -4.76
C PHE A 117 13.64 -10.99 -5.06
N THR A 118 12.67 -10.16 -5.42
CA THR A 118 11.54 -10.62 -6.22
C THR A 118 12.05 -11.01 -7.61
N GLU A 119 11.31 -11.83 -8.35
CA GLU A 119 11.68 -12.23 -9.72
C GLU A 119 12.05 -11.01 -10.58
N LYS A 120 11.16 -10.02 -10.62
CA LYS A 120 11.39 -8.75 -11.33
C LYS A 120 12.60 -7.98 -10.83
N GLY A 121 12.80 -7.91 -9.51
CA GLY A 121 13.93 -7.21 -8.89
C GLY A 121 15.26 -7.91 -9.20
N GLY A 122 15.27 -9.24 -9.26
CA GLY A 122 16.43 -10.05 -9.60
C GLY A 122 16.91 -9.83 -11.03
N ASP A 123 15.99 -9.79 -11.99
CA ASP A 123 16.32 -9.51 -13.41
C ASP A 123 16.88 -8.09 -13.59
N ALA A 124 16.23 -7.10 -12.95
CA ALA A 124 16.69 -5.71 -13.01
C ALA A 124 18.08 -5.51 -12.40
N VAL A 125 18.39 -6.21 -11.30
CA VAL A 125 19.72 -6.15 -10.66
C VAL A 125 20.78 -6.86 -11.50
N GLU A 126 20.47 -7.97 -12.12
CA GLU A 126 21.40 -8.67 -13.01
C GLU A 126 21.80 -7.78 -14.20
N GLU A 127 20.81 -7.12 -14.83
CA GLU A 127 21.06 -6.17 -15.92
C GLU A 127 21.91 -4.99 -15.46
N ALA A 128 21.58 -4.40 -14.29
CA ALA A 128 22.31 -3.27 -13.73
C ALA A 128 23.75 -3.61 -13.32
N LEU A 129 24.00 -4.85 -12.88
CA LEU A 129 25.34 -5.33 -12.49
C LEU A 129 26.20 -5.80 -13.67
N ALA A 130 25.63 -6.08 -14.83
CA ALA A 130 26.35 -6.61 -15.98
C ALA A 130 27.61 -5.81 -16.34
N PRO A 131 27.61 -4.45 -16.41
CA PRO A 131 28.83 -3.68 -16.72
C PRO A 131 29.88 -3.78 -15.58
N TRP A 132 29.46 -3.91 -14.33
CA TRP A 132 30.35 -4.07 -13.18
C TRP A 132 31.02 -5.44 -13.20
N VAL A 133 30.25 -6.50 -13.47
CA VAL A 133 30.73 -7.86 -13.59
C VAL A 133 31.73 -7.96 -14.74
N LYS A 134 31.45 -7.31 -15.89
CA LYS A 134 32.39 -7.26 -16.99
C LYS A 134 33.72 -6.62 -16.59
N ASP A 135 33.71 -5.47 -15.90
CA ASP A 135 34.93 -4.80 -15.41
C ASP A 135 35.71 -5.68 -14.42
N ILE A 136 35.00 -6.40 -13.53
CA ILE A 136 35.61 -7.35 -12.58
C ILE A 136 36.33 -8.46 -13.32
N VAL A 137 35.73 -9.06 -14.33
CA VAL A 137 36.31 -10.18 -15.10
C VAL A 137 37.46 -9.69 -15.98
N ASP A 138 37.28 -8.61 -16.74
CA ASP A 138 38.28 -8.09 -17.67
C ASP A 138 39.57 -7.62 -16.96
N ARG A 139 39.47 -7.16 -15.71
CA ARG A 139 40.57 -6.61 -14.92
C ARG A 139 41.02 -7.49 -13.77
N GLU A 140 40.49 -8.72 -13.66
CA GLU A 140 40.80 -9.68 -12.59
C GLU A 140 40.64 -9.05 -11.18
N LEU A 141 39.49 -8.40 -10.94
CA LEU A 141 39.21 -7.71 -9.69
C LEU A 141 38.39 -8.57 -8.72
N THR A 142 38.51 -8.21 -7.46
CA THR A 142 37.56 -8.59 -6.41
C THR A 142 36.82 -7.34 -5.96
N MET A 143 35.49 -7.38 -5.97
CA MET A 143 34.63 -6.35 -5.46
C MET A 143 34.06 -6.79 -4.11
N SER A 144 34.06 -5.89 -3.15
CA SER A 144 33.46 -6.09 -1.84
C SER A 144 32.77 -4.83 -1.35
N VAL A 145 31.82 -4.99 -0.44
CA VAL A 145 31.06 -3.89 0.13
C VAL A 145 31.16 -3.88 1.66
N SER A 146 31.17 -2.71 2.25
CA SER A 146 30.88 -2.54 3.67
C SER A 146 29.87 -1.43 3.88
N LEU A 147 29.02 -1.55 4.90
CA LEU A 147 28.21 -0.43 5.35
C LEU A 147 29.15 0.63 5.95
N SER A 148 28.98 1.87 5.53
CA SER A 148 29.72 3.00 6.08
C SER A 148 28.99 3.63 7.26
N ASP A 149 27.70 3.35 7.39
CA ASP A 149 26.83 3.82 8.47
C ASP A 149 25.60 2.91 8.63
N THR A 150 24.82 3.12 9.69
CA THR A 150 23.60 2.35 9.96
C THR A 150 22.54 2.61 8.90
N PRO A 151 21.96 1.56 8.29
CA PRO A 151 20.84 1.70 7.37
C PRO A 151 19.64 2.32 8.08
N VAL A 152 18.85 3.12 7.36
CA VAL A 152 17.64 3.76 7.91
C VAL A 152 16.42 3.50 7.03
N ILE A 153 15.26 3.32 7.67
CA ILE A 153 13.98 3.23 6.97
C ILE A 153 13.48 4.65 6.70
N ALA A 154 13.56 5.10 5.46
CA ALA A 154 13.10 6.41 5.04
C ALA A 154 11.57 6.49 4.94
N LYS A 155 10.91 5.40 4.54
CA LYS A 155 9.45 5.32 4.42
C LYS A 155 8.97 3.88 4.54
N ARG A 156 7.78 3.71 5.13
CA ARG A 156 7.08 2.42 5.16
C ARG A 156 5.60 2.63 4.93
N GLY A 157 4.93 1.64 4.37
CA GLY A 157 3.49 1.65 4.11
C GLY A 157 3.08 0.64 3.08
N GLU A 158 1.80 0.65 2.76
CA GLU A 158 1.26 -0.17 1.69
C GLU A 158 1.55 0.47 0.32
N PHE A 159 2.00 -0.35 -0.59
CA PHE A 159 2.23 -0.01 -1.99
C PHE A 159 1.79 -1.18 -2.86
N ASP A 160 0.85 -0.90 -3.76
CA ASP A 160 0.31 -1.90 -4.69
C ASP A 160 -0.22 -3.16 -3.97
N GLY A 161 -1.04 -2.94 -2.92
CA GLY A 161 -1.67 -4.01 -2.13
C GLY A 161 -0.71 -4.83 -1.26
N LYS A 162 0.56 -4.44 -1.14
CA LYS A 162 1.56 -5.10 -0.32
C LYS A 162 2.31 -4.12 0.55
N PHE A 163 2.63 -4.51 1.76
CA PHE A 163 3.45 -3.68 2.64
C PHE A 163 4.90 -3.62 2.14
N ALA A 164 5.48 -2.42 2.14
CA ALA A 164 6.84 -2.18 1.68
C ALA A 164 7.58 -1.19 2.58
N TRP A 165 8.90 -1.34 2.61
CA TRP A 165 9.84 -0.45 3.28
C TRP A 165 10.80 0.15 2.24
N ARG A 166 11.00 1.45 2.30
CA ARG A 166 12.06 2.11 1.56
C ARG A 166 13.23 2.35 2.51
N VAL A 167 14.35 1.68 2.25
CA VAL A 167 15.55 1.72 3.07
C VAL A 167 16.63 2.50 2.34
N GLN A 168 17.40 3.28 3.08
CA GLN A 168 18.63 3.93 2.62
C GLN A 168 19.80 3.35 3.43
N ALA A 169 20.79 2.81 2.75
CA ALA A 169 21.97 2.22 3.36
C ALA A 169 23.24 2.87 2.78
N PRO A 170 23.96 3.67 3.56
CA PRO A 170 25.26 4.20 3.16
C PRO A 170 26.28 3.05 3.09
N ILE A 171 26.92 2.89 1.93
CA ILE A 171 27.87 1.81 1.68
C ILE A 171 29.15 2.36 1.09
N SER A 172 30.25 1.63 1.29
CA SER A 172 31.52 1.82 0.60
C SER A 172 31.83 0.60 -0.24
N LEU A 173 32.07 0.81 -1.53
CA LEU A 173 32.48 -0.23 -2.47
C LEU A 173 34.00 -0.21 -2.62
N PHE A 174 34.61 -1.38 -2.50
CA PHE A 174 36.02 -1.64 -2.65
C PHE A 174 36.25 -2.52 -3.87
N ARG A 175 37.19 -2.13 -4.72
CA ARG A 175 37.64 -2.95 -5.84
C ARG A 175 39.15 -3.14 -5.72
N ARG A 176 39.58 -4.37 -5.67
CA ARG A 176 40.99 -4.74 -5.51
C ARG A 176 41.37 -5.78 -6.55
N GLY A 177 42.54 -5.60 -7.14
CA GLY A 177 43.14 -6.55 -8.06
C GLY A 177 44.64 -6.55 -7.90
N THR A 178 45.34 -7.44 -8.60
CA THR A 178 46.78 -7.59 -8.53
C THR A 178 47.52 -6.33 -8.96
N LYS A 179 46.98 -5.57 -9.90
CA LYS A 179 47.59 -4.38 -10.49
C LYS A 179 46.88 -3.07 -10.12
N VAL A 180 45.71 -3.15 -9.55
CA VAL A 180 44.84 -1.99 -9.27
C VAL A 180 44.17 -2.17 -7.93
N SER A 181 44.25 -1.14 -7.12
CA SER A 181 43.47 -1.00 -5.88
C SER A 181 42.80 0.36 -5.90
N ASP A 182 41.49 0.38 -6.14
CA ASP A 182 40.75 1.64 -6.11
C ASP A 182 40.52 2.06 -4.66
N MET A 183 40.49 3.40 -4.44
CA MET A 183 40.01 3.93 -3.17
C MET A 183 38.53 3.56 -2.95
N PRO A 184 38.13 3.35 -1.69
CA PRO A 184 36.73 3.11 -1.37
C PRO A 184 35.84 4.21 -1.94
N ARG A 185 34.80 3.83 -2.68
CA ARG A 185 33.84 4.79 -3.23
C ARG A 185 32.58 4.78 -2.38
N PRO A 186 32.17 5.92 -1.82
CA PRO A 186 30.96 6.02 -1.04
C PRO A 186 29.74 6.10 -1.95
N PHE A 187 28.70 5.35 -1.58
CA PHE A 187 27.40 5.33 -2.24
C PHE A 187 26.28 5.27 -1.21
N ILE A 188 25.10 5.73 -1.61
CA ILE A 188 23.85 5.50 -0.89
C ILE A 188 23.04 4.47 -1.68
N LEU A 189 22.76 3.35 -1.04
CA LEU A 189 21.96 2.28 -1.59
C LEU A 189 20.49 2.54 -1.23
N HIS A 190 19.66 2.79 -2.22
CA HIS A 190 18.21 2.92 -2.07
C HIS A 190 17.57 1.57 -2.38
N VAL A 191 16.90 0.99 -1.40
CA VAL A 191 16.31 -0.34 -1.50
C VAL A 191 14.82 -0.26 -1.19
N VAL A 192 14.00 -0.89 -2.03
CA VAL A 192 12.60 -1.14 -1.72
C VAL A 192 12.46 -2.61 -1.35
N VAL A 193 12.19 -2.86 -0.08
CA VAL A 193 11.88 -4.20 0.44
C VAL A 193 10.36 -4.34 0.47
N ARG A 194 9.83 -5.45 -0.05
CA ARG A 194 8.39 -5.72 -0.13
C ARG A 194 8.04 -7.01 0.60
N ARG A 195 6.85 -7.05 1.18
CA ARG A 195 6.24 -8.29 1.66
C ARG A 195 6.00 -9.23 0.48
N VAL A 196 6.40 -10.48 0.65
CA VAL A 196 6.15 -11.58 -0.30
C VAL A 196 5.60 -12.78 0.45
N GLY A 197 5.00 -13.71 -0.27
CA GLY A 197 4.57 -14.98 0.29
C GLY A 197 5.76 -15.81 0.80
N LEU A 198 5.52 -16.67 1.78
CA LEU A 198 6.54 -17.59 2.31
C LEU A 198 6.94 -18.66 1.28
N ASP A 199 6.12 -18.87 0.27
CA ASP A 199 6.38 -19.71 -0.92
C ASP A 199 7.45 -19.09 -1.83
N GLN A 200 7.48 -17.74 -1.93
CA GLN A 200 8.46 -17.00 -2.73
C GLN A 200 9.77 -16.77 -1.96
N ASN A 201 9.67 -16.41 -0.70
CA ASN A 201 10.83 -16.23 0.17
C ASN A 201 10.49 -16.66 1.61
N PRO A 202 11.24 -17.62 2.20
CA PRO A 202 10.98 -18.10 3.57
C PRO A 202 11.02 -17.00 4.64
N ARG A 203 11.69 -15.89 4.37
CA ARG A 203 11.74 -14.72 5.27
C ARG A 203 10.50 -13.84 5.19
N GLY A 204 9.60 -14.07 4.20
CA GLY A 204 8.38 -13.29 3.96
C GLY A 204 8.61 -11.88 3.45
N ILE A 205 9.84 -11.55 3.03
CA ILE A 205 10.26 -10.26 2.46
C ILE A 205 11.24 -10.50 1.32
N ALA A 206 11.25 -9.62 0.32
CA ALA A 206 12.21 -9.63 -0.77
C ALA A 206 12.47 -8.20 -1.26
N ILE A 207 13.61 -7.96 -1.88
CA ILE A 207 13.96 -6.69 -2.50
C ILE A 207 13.27 -6.61 -3.85
N ASP A 208 12.47 -5.57 -4.06
CA ASP A 208 11.75 -5.31 -5.30
C ASP A 208 12.54 -4.39 -6.25
N SER A 209 13.30 -3.46 -5.68
CA SER A 209 14.21 -2.61 -6.44
C SER A 209 15.41 -2.19 -5.61
N LEU A 210 16.53 -1.99 -6.30
CA LEU A 210 17.78 -1.57 -5.74
C LEU A 210 18.41 -0.52 -6.66
N GLN A 211 18.78 0.63 -6.10
CA GLN A 211 19.43 1.72 -6.82
C GLN A 211 20.66 2.18 -6.07
N LEU A 212 21.76 2.33 -6.78
CA LEU A 212 23.04 2.81 -6.26
C LEU A 212 23.27 4.25 -6.69
N VAL A 213 23.33 5.17 -5.74
CA VAL A 213 23.54 6.61 -5.99
C VAL A 213 24.88 7.02 -5.37
N PRO A 214 25.79 7.70 -6.12
CA PRO A 214 27.04 8.21 -5.53
C PRO A 214 26.75 9.16 -4.37
N ASP A 215 27.47 8.99 -3.26
CA ASP A 215 27.36 9.89 -2.11
C ASP A 215 28.31 11.09 -2.32
N SER A 216 27.75 12.19 -2.82
CA SER A 216 28.49 13.42 -3.04
C SER A 216 28.81 14.20 -1.75
N SER A 217 28.25 13.82 -0.62
CA SER A 217 28.48 14.49 0.68
C SER A 217 29.79 14.06 1.35
N ARG A 218 30.42 12.99 0.88
CA ARG A 218 31.64 12.38 1.44
C ARG A 218 32.84 12.41 0.46
N ASN A 219 32.80 13.27 -0.53
CA ASN A 219 33.90 13.50 -1.48
C ASN A 219 34.85 14.60 -1.01
#